data_b00b9d7a550a2a942a2dc9e683bd47da
#
_entry.id   b00b9d7a550a2a942a2dc9e683bd47da
#
_cell.length_a   1.000
_cell.length_b   1.000
_cell.length_c   1.000
_cell.angle_alpha   90.00
_cell.angle_beta   90.00
_cell.angle_gamma   90.00
#
_symmetry.space_group_name_H-M   'P 1'
#
loop_
_entity.id
_entity.type
_entity.pdbx_description
1 polymer ?
#
loop_
_entity_poly.entity_id
_entity_poly.type
_entity_poly.pdbx_seq_one_letter_code
_entity_poly.pdbx_strand_id
1 'polypeptide(L)'
;SSDLKKPVGITETVLRDAHQSLIATRMPTELMLPILETMDQVGYHSLECWGGATFDASLRFLKEDPWERLRKIKDKVKNTPLQMLFRGQNILGYRHYADDVVTEFVEKSIANGIDIIRIFDCFNDLRNLQSSVNAANAIKQREGRGHAQVALSYTLGDAYTLDYWMQMAKNIEEMGADSICIKDMAGLLVPYKAEELIKAMKSSTKLPIQLHTHYTSGVASMTYMKAIEAGVDVIDC
;
A
#
# COMPACT_ATOMS: atom_id res chain seq x y z
N SER A 1 11.23 30.13 11.28
CA SER A 1 9.79 30.05 11.14
C SER A 1 9.29 28.75 11.69
N SER A 2 8.26 28.83 12.51
CA SER A 2 7.62 27.74 13.24
C SER A 2 6.81 26.76 12.39
N ASP A 3 7.03 26.68 11.11
CA ASP A 3 6.28 25.87 10.16
C ASP A 3 7.06 24.64 9.66
N LEU A 4 7.82 24.02 10.53
CA LEU A 4 8.23 22.63 10.29
C LEU A 4 6.97 21.77 10.40
N LYS A 5 6.27 21.67 9.28
CA LYS A 5 5.20 20.71 9.08
C LYS A 5 5.72 19.32 9.49
N LYS A 6 4.83 18.49 9.99
CA LYS A 6 5.13 17.09 10.29
C LYS A 6 5.97 16.47 9.18
N PRO A 7 7.10 15.81 9.47
CA PRO A 7 7.93 15.19 8.44
C PRO A 7 7.12 14.18 7.64
N VAL A 8 7.35 14.12 6.33
CA VAL A 8 6.72 13.16 5.44
C VAL A 8 7.28 11.77 5.74
N GLY A 9 6.39 10.79 5.90
CA GLY A 9 6.79 9.39 6.02
C GLY A 9 7.25 8.83 4.69
N ILE A 10 8.16 7.86 4.73
CA ILE A 10 8.65 7.16 3.54
C ILE A 10 8.37 5.68 3.70
N THR A 11 7.67 5.08 2.74
CA THR A 11 7.53 3.64 2.61
C THR A 11 8.52 3.12 1.59
N GLU A 12 9.36 2.17 1.99
CA GLU A 12 10.29 1.51 1.09
C GLU A 12 9.62 0.31 0.42
N THR A 13 9.73 0.22 -0.91
CA THR A 13 9.07 -0.82 -1.71
C THR A 13 10.03 -1.81 -2.38
N VAL A 14 11.33 -1.70 -2.13
CA VAL A 14 12.36 -2.54 -2.74
C VAL A 14 12.14 -4.04 -2.51
N LEU A 15 11.57 -4.39 -1.36
CA LEU A 15 11.33 -5.80 -0.99
C LEU A 15 10.12 -6.43 -1.70
N ARG A 16 9.30 -5.64 -2.41
CA ARG A 16 8.13 -6.12 -3.15
C ARG A 16 8.07 -5.57 -4.57
N ASP A 17 7.82 -4.28 -4.74
CA ASP A 17 7.47 -3.69 -6.05
C ASP A 17 8.68 -3.63 -6.99
N ALA A 18 9.83 -3.24 -6.51
CA ALA A 18 11.03 -3.12 -7.34
C ALA A 18 11.44 -4.48 -7.94
N HIS A 19 11.56 -5.52 -7.13
CA HIS A 19 11.93 -6.83 -7.68
C HIS A 19 10.81 -7.51 -8.47
N GLN A 20 9.54 -7.14 -8.22
CA GLN A 20 8.44 -7.54 -9.08
C GLN A 20 8.62 -6.96 -10.48
N SER A 21 9.01 -5.70 -10.57
CA SER A 21 9.20 -5.00 -11.84
C SER A 21 10.49 -5.42 -12.56
N LEU A 22 11.59 -5.62 -11.83
CA LEU A 22 12.90 -5.84 -12.39
C LEU A 22 13.23 -7.31 -12.70
N ILE A 23 12.77 -8.24 -11.85
CA ILE A 23 13.08 -9.68 -11.97
C ILE A 23 11.85 -10.58 -11.81
N ALA A 24 10.68 -10.07 -12.19
CA ALA A 24 9.43 -10.83 -12.20
C ALA A 24 9.11 -11.50 -10.85
N THR A 25 9.33 -10.80 -9.73
CA THR A 25 9.08 -11.26 -8.35
C THR A 25 9.95 -12.47 -7.95
N ARG A 26 11.08 -12.69 -8.60
CA ARG A 26 11.90 -13.90 -8.41
C ARG A 26 13.12 -13.70 -7.51
N MET A 27 13.09 -12.71 -6.62
CA MET A 27 14.14 -12.56 -5.61
C MET A 27 13.95 -13.60 -4.50
N PRO A 28 14.89 -14.52 -4.27
CA PRO A 28 14.82 -15.46 -3.16
C PRO A 28 14.85 -14.76 -1.80
N THR A 29 14.17 -15.34 -0.82
CA THR A 29 14.12 -14.77 0.54
C THR A 29 15.50 -14.57 1.13
N GLU A 30 16.40 -15.53 0.98
CA GLU A 30 17.76 -15.49 1.53
C GLU A 30 18.59 -14.28 1.04
N LEU A 31 18.29 -13.74 -0.14
CA LEU A 31 18.94 -12.54 -0.66
C LEU A 31 18.43 -11.24 -0.03
N MET A 32 17.24 -11.27 0.56
CA MET A 32 16.67 -10.11 1.27
C MET A 32 17.18 -10.01 2.71
N LEU A 33 17.34 -11.14 3.39
CA LEU A 33 17.61 -11.18 4.83
C LEU A 33 18.81 -10.33 5.29
N PRO A 34 19.93 -10.27 4.57
CA PRO A 34 21.12 -9.56 5.04
C PRO A 34 20.93 -8.04 5.23
N ILE A 35 20.01 -7.42 4.48
CA ILE A 35 19.81 -5.96 4.53
C ILE A 35 18.72 -5.53 5.52
N LEU A 36 17.86 -6.47 5.96
CA LEU A 36 16.63 -6.15 6.69
C LEU A 36 16.88 -5.43 8.02
N GLU A 37 17.87 -5.86 8.78
CA GLU A 37 18.21 -5.23 10.07
C GLU A 37 18.71 -3.78 9.88
N THR A 38 19.43 -3.51 8.79
CA THR A 38 19.82 -2.15 8.43
C THR A 38 18.62 -1.30 8.01
N MET A 39 17.75 -1.86 7.18
CA MET A 39 16.51 -1.18 6.76
C MET A 39 15.60 -0.85 7.95
N ASP A 40 15.52 -1.74 8.93
CA ASP A 40 14.72 -1.54 10.15
C ASP A 40 15.18 -0.36 11.00
N GLN A 41 16.43 0.09 10.83
CA GLN A 41 17.03 1.21 11.56
C GLN A 41 16.94 2.55 10.84
N VAL A 42 16.53 2.56 9.56
CA VAL A 42 16.45 3.79 8.75
C VAL A 42 15.34 4.73 9.24
N GLY A 43 14.29 4.19 9.85
CA GLY A 43 13.13 4.96 10.30
C GLY A 43 12.06 5.13 9.22
N TYR A 44 11.93 4.17 8.33
CA TYR A 44 10.84 4.13 7.36
C TYR A 44 9.47 4.10 8.05
N HIS A 45 8.48 4.69 7.39
CA HIS A 45 7.07 4.59 7.79
C HIS A 45 6.58 3.14 7.74
N SER A 46 6.95 2.43 6.66
CA SER A 46 6.71 0.99 6.51
C SER A 46 7.65 0.38 5.47
N LEU A 47 7.77 -0.95 5.49
CA LEU A 47 8.41 -1.74 4.43
C LEU A 47 7.36 -2.55 3.70
N GLU A 48 7.13 -2.27 2.42
CA GLU A 48 6.25 -3.10 1.60
C GLU A 48 7.03 -4.32 1.11
N CYS A 49 6.75 -5.49 1.69
CA CYS A 49 7.59 -6.67 1.52
C CYS A 49 6.83 -7.90 0.98
N TRP A 50 5.51 -7.83 0.87
CA TRP A 50 4.69 -9.00 0.56
C TRP A 50 3.46 -8.63 -0.26
N GLY A 51 2.83 -9.62 -0.89
CA GLY A 51 1.63 -9.40 -1.71
C GLY A 51 1.28 -10.62 -2.55
N GLY A 52 0.23 -10.50 -3.38
CA GLY A 52 -0.28 -11.59 -4.18
C GLY A 52 0.74 -12.17 -5.16
N ALA A 53 1.45 -11.33 -5.90
CA ALA A 53 2.48 -11.78 -6.84
C ALA A 53 3.67 -12.44 -6.10
N THR A 54 4.04 -11.93 -4.92
CA THR A 54 5.09 -12.52 -4.07
C THR A 54 4.69 -13.92 -3.62
N PHE A 55 3.46 -14.08 -3.16
CA PHE A 55 2.91 -15.37 -2.75
C PHE A 55 2.96 -16.39 -3.89
N ASP A 56 2.41 -16.03 -5.04
CA ASP A 56 2.35 -16.89 -6.22
C ASP A 56 3.74 -17.25 -6.74
N ALA A 57 4.65 -16.27 -6.87
CA ALA A 57 6.02 -16.51 -7.35
C ALA A 57 6.85 -17.36 -6.40
N SER A 58 6.66 -17.22 -5.09
CA SER A 58 7.33 -18.07 -4.09
C SER A 58 7.00 -19.55 -4.32
N LEU A 59 5.72 -19.87 -4.51
CA LEU A 59 5.28 -21.25 -4.77
C LEU A 59 5.70 -21.77 -6.14
N ARG A 60 5.45 -20.99 -7.21
CA ARG A 60 5.62 -21.48 -8.58
C ARG A 60 7.06 -21.53 -9.04
N PHE A 61 7.87 -20.57 -8.66
CA PHE A 61 9.20 -20.38 -9.23
C PHE A 61 10.33 -20.57 -8.25
N LEU A 62 10.15 -20.14 -7.00
CA LEU A 62 11.21 -20.17 -6.01
C LEU A 62 11.19 -21.44 -5.15
N LYS A 63 10.08 -22.18 -5.16
CA LYS A 63 9.86 -23.35 -4.28
C LYS A 63 10.03 -22.99 -2.79
N GLU A 64 9.60 -21.78 -2.44
CA GLU A 64 9.60 -21.28 -1.07
C GLU A 64 8.17 -21.26 -0.51
N ASP A 65 8.04 -21.47 0.81
CA ASP A 65 6.79 -21.20 1.52
C ASP A 65 6.63 -19.69 1.69
N PRO A 66 5.59 -19.05 1.09
CA PRO A 66 5.39 -17.61 1.19
C PRO A 66 5.12 -17.13 2.62
N TRP A 67 4.53 -17.96 3.48
CA TRP A 67 4.31 -17.65 4.89
C TRP A 67 5.61 -17.69 5.69
N GLU A 68 6.49 -18.66 5.40
CA GLU A 68 7.81 -18.72 6.01
C GLU A 68 8.65 -17.49 5.61
N ARG A 69 8.59 -17.07 4.35
CA ARG A 69 9.21 -15.81 3.89
C ARG A 69 8.78 -14.63 4.76
N LEU A 70 7.47 -14.46 4.96
CA LEU A 70 6.93 -13.37 5.77
C LEU A 70 7.43 -13.43 7.22
N ARG A 71 7.41 -14.62 7.82
CA ARG A 71 7.91 -14.82 9.19
C ARG A 71 9.40 -14.52 9.32
N LYS A 72 10.23 -14.95 8.36
CA LYS A 72 11.67 -14.64 8.32
C LYS A 72 11.92 -13.14 8.22
N ILE A 73 11.16 -12.43 7.39
CA ILE A 73 11.26 -10.96 7.29
C ILE A 73 10.85 -10.32 8.63
N LYS A 74 9.72 -10.72 9.21
CA LYS A 74 9.25 -10.18 10.50
C LYS A 74 10.20 -10.48 11.65
N ASP A 75 10.91 -11.60 11.59
CA ASP A 75 11.93 -11.92 12.58
C ASP A 75 13.11 -10.96 12.55
N LYS A 76 13.48 -10.44 11.40
CA LYS A 76 14.55 -9.46 11.23
C LYS A 76 14.11 -8.01 11.42
N VAL A 77 12.85 -7.70 11.12
CA VAL A 77 12.29 -6.34 11.18
C VAL A 77 11.43 -6.21 12.44
N LYS A 78 11.92 -5.48 13.44
CA LYS A 78 11.27 -5.37 14.76
C LYS A 78 10.58 -4.02 14.98
N ASN A 79 11.11 -2.95 14.39
CA ASN A 79 10.68 -1.57 14.65
C ASN A 79 9.78 -1.02 13.53
N THR A 80 10.05 -1.38 12.29
CA THR A 80 9.35 -0.84 11.13
C THR A 80 8.11 -1.69 10.79
N PRO A 81 6.93 -1.09 10.62
CA PRO A 81 5.73 -1.82 10.18
C PRO A 81 5.94 -2.51 8.83
N LEU A 82 5.47 -3.75 8.72
CA LEU A 82 5.46 -4.48 7.46
C LEU A 82 4.15 -4.25 6.71
N GLN A 83 4.25 -3.98 5.42
CA GLN A 83 3.12 -3.71 4.54
C GLN A 83 3.02 -4.77 3.45
N MET A 84 1.79 -5.11 3.07
CA MET A 84 1.51 -5.94 1.91
C MET A 84 0.57 -5.26 0.92
N LEU A 85 0.68 -5.63 -0.35
CA LEU A 85 -0.29 -5.29 -1.39
C LEU A 85 -1.34 -6.41 -1.49
N PHE A 86 -2.63 -6.03 -1.49
CA PHE A 86 -3.76 -6.94 -1.43
C PHE A 86 -4.80 -6.61 -2.50
N ARG A 87 -5.17 -7.58 -3.33
CA ARG A 87 -6.07 -7.36 -4.49
C ARG A 87 -7.55 -7.44 -4.12
N GLY A 88 -7.98 -6.76 -3.05
CA GLY A 88 -9.38 -6.76 -2.64
C GLY A 88 -9.98 -8.17 -2.60
N GLN A 89 -11.17 -8.36 -3.20
CA GLN A 89 -11.86 -9.65 -3.23
C GLN A 89 -11.11 -10.77 -3.97
N ASN A 90 -10.11 -10.41 -4.80
CA ASN A 90 -9.28 -11.39 -5.50
C ASN A 90 -8.10 -11.90 -4.66
N ILE A 91 -7.82 -11.30 -3.51
CA ILE A 91 -6.71 -11.63 -2.61
C ILE A 91 -5.36 -11.59 -3.36
N LEU A 92 -4.92 -12.73 -3.88
CA LEU A 92 -3.69 -12.90 -4.66
C LEU A 92 -3.95 -13.46 -6.07
N GLY A 93 -5.21 -13.79 -6.37
CA GLY A 93 -5.61 -14.47 -7.61
C GLY A 93 -6.18 -13.55 -8.68
N TYR A 94 -6.91 -14.17 -9.61
CA TYR A 94 -7.50 -13.54 -10.79
C TYR A 94 -9.02 -13.71 -10.85
N ARG A 95 -9.64 -14.10 -9.74
CA ARG A 95 -11.10 -14.21 -9.58
C ARG A 95 -11.46 -13.85 -8.14
N HIS A 96 -12.73 -13.55 -7.91
CA HIS A 96 -13.24 -13.30 -6.56
C HIS A 96 -13.22 -14.58 -5.72
N TYR A 97 -12.78 -14.43 -4.48
CA TYR A 97 -12.93 -15.44 -3.44
C TYR A 97 -14.15 -15.11 -2.57
N ALA A 98 -14.65 -16.08 -1.84
CA ALA A 98 -15.71 -15.88 -0.87
C ALA A 98 -15.23 -15.02 0.32
N ASP A 99 -16.15 -14.32 0.99
CA ASP A 99 -15.82 -13.38 2.06
C ASP A 99 -15.11 -14.02 3.25
N ASP A 100 -15.46 -15.26 3.57
CA ASP A 100 -14.81 -16.04 4.64
C ASP A 100 -13.34 -16.33 4.30
N VAL A 101 -13.03 -16.65 3.04
CA VAL A 101 -11.64 -16.84 2.57
C VAL A 101 -10.86 -15.53 2.64
N VAL A 102 -11.48 -14.39 2.25
CA VAL A 102 -10.86 -13.06 2.36
C VAL A 102 -10.55 -12.76 3.82
N THR A 103 -11.51 -12.99 4.71
CA THR A 103 -11.36 -12.75 6.15
C THR A 103 -10.23 -13.59 6.74
N GLU A 104 -10.23 -14.89 6.49
CA GLU A 104 -9.20 -15.80 6.98
C GLU A 104 -7.80 -15.42 6.45
N PHE A 105 -7.70 -15.03 5.18
CA PHE A 105 -6.42 -14.63 4.59
C PHE A 105 -5.87 -13.34 5.23
N VAL A 106 -6.73 -12.35 5.50
CA VAL A 106 -6.36 -11.12 6.20
C VAL A 106 -5.90 -11.44 7.63
N GLU A 107 -6.65 -12.28 8.35
CA GLU A 107 -6.28 -12.72 9.71
C GLU A 107 -4.92 -13.42 9.73
N LYS A 108 -4.69 -14.36 8.82
CA LYS A 108 -3.40 -15.07 8.72
C LYS A 108 -2.26 -14.12 8.34
N SER A 109 -2.50 -13.16 7.46
CA SER A 109 -1.47 -12.17 7.08
C SER A 109 -1.02 -11.34 8.28
N ILE A 110 -1.97 -10.83 9.07
CA ILE A 110 -1.67 -10.06 10.28
C ILE A 110 -1.01 -10.94 11.35
N ALA A 111 -1.50 -12.16 11.55
CA ALA A 111 -0.94 -13.10 12.51
C ALA A 111 0.53 -13.47 12.18
N ASN A 112 0.89 -13.52 10.90
CA ASN A 112 2.25 -13.82 10.44
C ASN A 112 3.16 -12.58 10.32
N GLY A 113 2.67 -11.38 10.66
CA GLY A 113 3.54 -10.21 10.83
C GLY A 113 3.24 -9.01 9.97
N ILE A 114 2.20 -9.03 9.13
CA ILE A 114 1.75 -7.84 8.41
C ILE A 114 1.08 -6.86 9.37
N ASP A 115 1.50 -5.60 9.31
CA ASP A 115 0.93 -4.52 10.09
C ASP A 115 -0.03 -3.66 9.25
N ILE A 116 0.29 -3.43 7.96
CA ILE A 116 -0.50 -2.60 7.04
C ILE A 116 -0.92 -3.44 5.83
N ILE A 117 -2.22 -3.48 5.57
CA ILE A 117 -2.78 -4.11 4.38
C ILE A 117 -3.20 -3.01 3.41
N ARG A 118 -2.49 -2.87 2.30
CA ARG A 118 -2.82 -1.97 1.21
C ARG A 118 -3.75 -2.70 0.25
N ILE A 119 -5.03 -2.33 0.28
CA ILE A 119 -6.11 -3.00 -0.42
C ILE A 119 -6.48 -2.18 -1.65
N PHE A 120 -6.51 -2.80 -2.82
CA PHE A 120 -6.88 -2.11 -4.06
C PHE A 120 -7.81 -2.94 -4.94
N ASP A 121 -8.56 -2.25 -5.77
CA ASP A 121 -9.25 -2.77 -6.95
C ASP A 121 -8.84 -1.95 -8.17
N CYS A 122 -8.55 -2.59 -9.29
CA CYS A 122 -8.04 -1.90 -10.48
C CYS A 122 -9.06 -0.94 -11.12
N PHE A 123 -10.34 -1.13 -10.86
CA PHE A 123 -11.43 -0.25 -11.30
C PHE A 123 -11.94 0.70 -10.21
N ASN A 124 -11.31 0.70 -9.03
CA ASN A 124 -11.74 1.48 -7.87
C ASN A 124 -13.16 1.13 -7.38
N ASP A 125 -13.58 -0.12 -7.55
CA ASP A 125 -14.88 -0.57 -7.03
C ASP A 125 -14.75 -0.88 -5.53
N LEU A 126 -15.22 0.03 -4.69
CA LEU A 126 -15.14 -0.08 -3.23
C LEU A 126 -15.86 -1.32 -2.68
N ARG A 127 -16.85 -1.86 -3.41
CA ARG A 127 -17.55 -3.09 -2.98
C ARG A 127 -16.61 -4.28 -2.91
N ASN A 128 -15.58 -4.32 -3.77
CA ASN A 128 -14.55 -5.35 -3.80
C ASN A 128 -13.51 -5.21 -2.66
N LEU A 129 -13.57 -4.14 -1.89
CA LEU A 129 -12.62 -3.85 -0.81
C LEU A 129 -13.23 -4.02 0.58
N GLN A 130 -14.55 -3.97 0.68
CA GLN A 130 -15.27 -3.90 1.96
C GLN A 130 -14.97 -5.08 2.88
N SER A 131 -14.98 -6.31 2.36
CA SER A 131 -14.71 -7.51 3.16
C SER A 131 -13.30 -7.47 3.79
N SER A 132 -12.31 -7.01 3.02
CA SER A 132 -10.93 -6.89 3.50
C SER A 132 -10.76 -5.81 4.56
N VAL A 133 -11.42 -4.64 4.38
CA VAL A 133 -11.41 -3.55 5.36
C VAL A 133 -12.10 -4.00 6.65
N ASN A 134 -13.25 -4.66 6.53
CA ASN A 134 -13.98 -5.20 7.69
C ASN A 134 -13.14 -6.21 8.47
N ALA A 135 -12.46 -7.12 7.78
CA ALA A 135 -11.59 -8.12 8.40
C ALA A 135 -10.43 -7.47 9.18
N ALA A 136 -9.74 -6.51 8.57
CA ALA A 136 -8.66 -5.77 9.24
C ALA A 136 -9.16 -5.00 10.47
N ASN A 137 -10.33 -4.36 10.37
CA ASN A 137 -10.94 -3.63 11.47
C ASN A 137 -11.39 -4.55 12.62
N ALA A 138 -11.92 -5.73 12.32
CA ALA A 138 -12.28 -6.71 13.34
C ALA A 138 -11.05 -7.16 14.14
N ILE A 139 -9.93 -7.40 13.48
CA ILE A 139 -8.67 -7.75 14.15
C ILE A 139 -8.16 -6.57 14.98
N LYS A 140 -8.22 -5.35 14.43
CA LYS A 140 -7.81 -4.15 15.15
C LYS A 140 -8.62 -3.94 16.44
N GLN A 141 -9.91 -4.17 16.41
CA GLN A 141 -10.76 -4.10 17.60
C GLN A 141 -10.41 -5.19 18.63
N ARG A 142 -10.06 -6.39 18.18
CA ARG A 142 -9.76 -7.53 19.06
C ARG A 142 -8.33 -7.48 19.61
N GLU A 143 -7.35 -7.07 18.79
CA GLU A 143 -5.93 -7.25 19.08
C GLU A 143 -5.12 -5.94 19.07
N GLY A 144 -5.73 -4.81 18.70
CA GLY A 144 -5.03 -3.53 18.54
C GLY A 144 -4.05 -3.47 17.37
N ARG A 145 -4.11 -4.44 16.45
CA ARG A 145 -3.25 -4.57 15.26
C ARG A 145 -4.08 -4.61 13.99
N GLY A 146 -3.47 -4.26 12.88
CA GLY A 146 -4.12 -4.27 11.57
C GLY A 146 -4.51 -2.86 11.14
N HIS A 147 -3.86 -2.38 10.10
CA HIS A 147 -4.12 -1.10 9.46
C HIS A 147 -4.66 -1.35 8.07
N ALA A 148 -5.89 -0.91 7.80
CA ALA A 148 -6.51 -1.00 6.49
C ALA A 148 -6.19 0.26 5.68
N GLN A 149 -5.30 0.16 4.70
CA GLN A 149 -5.06 1.22 3.74
C GLN A 149 -5.80 0.91 2.44
N VAL A 150 -6.69 1.79 2.00
CA VAL A 150 -7.35 1.66 0.70
C VAL A 150 -6.57 2.41 -0.35
N ALA A 151 -6.18 1.71 -1.42
CA ALA A 151 -5.46 2.29 -2.54
C ALA A 151 -6.38 2.54 -3.74
N LEU A 152 -6.35 3.76 -4.24
CA LEU A 152 -7.04 4.19 -5.44
C LEU A 152 -6.11 4.13 -6.64
N SER A 153 -6.47 3.36 -7.65
CA SER A 153 -5.76 3.29 -8.93
C SER A 153 -5.97 4.61 -9.68
N TYR A 154 -4.92 5.43 -9.75
CA TYR A 154 -5.01 6.72 -10.44
C TYR A 154 -5.12 6.52 -11.95
N THR A 155 -6.06 7.23 -12.55
CA THR A 155 -6.30 7.20 -13.99
C THR A 155 -6.80 8.55 -14.50
N LEU A 156 -6.80 8.72 -15.82
CA LEU A 156 -7.27 9.92 -16.52
C LEU A 156 -8.53 9.60 -17.31
N GLY A 157 -9.36 10.61 -17.53
CA GLY A 157 -10.60 10.56 -18.31
C GLY A 157 -11.63 11.52 -17.74
N ASP A 158 -12.67 11.79 -18.52
CA ASP A 158 -13.70 12.81 -18.20
C ASP A 158 -14.47 12.49 -16.91
N ALA A 159 -14.57 11.22 -16.55
CA ALA A 159 -15.22 10.77 -15.31
C ALA A 159 -14.36 10.99 -14.05
N TYR A 160 -13.04 11.13 -14.19
CA TYR A 160 -12.09 11.16 -13.06
C TYR A 160 -11.72 12.59 -12.69
N THR A 161 -12.74 13.38 -12.34
CA THR A 161 -12.61 14.78 -11.90
C THR A 161 -12.06 14.89 -10.47
N LEU A 162 -11.70 16.09 -10.03
CA LEU A 162 -11.35 16.32 -8.63
C LEU A 162 -12.50 15.93 -7.68
N ASP A 163 -13.74 16.24 -8.06
CA ASP A 163 -14.92 15.88 -7.27
C ASP A 163 -15.07 14.35 -7.13
N TYR A 164 -14.79 13.59 -8.19
CA TYR A 164 -14.72 12.14 -8.12
C TYR A 164 -13.74 11.65 -7.05
N TRP A 165 -12.50 12.17 -7.08
CA TRP A 165 -11.48 11.76 -6.12
C TRP A 165 -11.80 12.18 -4.68
N MET A 166 -12.38 13.37 -4.50
CA MET A 166 -12.86 13.83 -3.20
C MET A 166 -13.98 12.96 -2.66
N GLN A 167 -14.93 12.57 -3.51
CA GLN A 167 -16.01 11.66 -3.11
C GLN A 167 -15.48 10.27 -2.77
N MET A 168 -14.52 9.76 -3.54
CA MET A 168 -13.86 8.48 -3.22
C MET A 168 -13.17 8.54 -1.85
N ALA A 169 -12.48 9.64 -1.54
CA ALA A 169 -11.84 9.81 -0.23
C ALA A 169 -12.85 9.77 0.92
N LYS A 170 -14.00 10.42 0.78
CA LYS A 170 -15.09 10.38 1.79
C LYS A 170 -15.65 8.97 1.95
N ASN A 171 -15.96 8.31 0.83
CA ASN A 171 -16.51 6.95 0.85
C ASN A 171 -15.54 5.95 1.54
N ILE A 172 -14.23 6.12 1.32
CA ILE A 172 -13.19 5.31 1.97
C ILE A 172 -13.13 5.58 3.48
N GLU A 173 -13.26 6.84 3.90
CA GLU A 173 -13.33 7.19 5.32
C GLU A 173 -14.58 6.57 5.97
N GLU A 174 -15.74 6.67 5.32
CA GLU A 174 -17.01 6.07 5.78
C GLU A 174 -16.93 4.53 5.83
N MET A 175 -16.18 3.91 4.93
CA MET A 175 -15.91 2.48 4.89
C MET A 175 -15.10 2.00 6.12
N GLY A 176 -14.46 2.91 6.83
CA GLY A 176 -13.66 2.62 8.02
C GLY A 176 -12.18 2.29 7.73
N ALA A 177 -11.64 2.73 6.62
CA ALA A 177 -10.21 2.64 6.35
C ALA A 177 -9.39 3.54 7.29
N ASP A 178 -8.12 3.22 7.47
CA ASP A 178 -7.20 3.98 8.32
C ASP A 178 -6.36 4.99 7.53
N SER A 179 -6.16 4.76 6.24
CA SER A 179 -5.44 5.67 5.34
C SER A 179 -5.80 5.41 3.88
N ILE A 180 -5.46 6.36 3.02
CA ILE A 180 -5.68 6.30 1.58
C ILE A 180 -4.33 6.33 0.87
N CYS A 181 -4.14 5.45 -0.13
CA CYS A 181 -3.01 5.53 -1.04
C CYS A 181 -3.50 5.93 -2.44
N ILE A 182 -2.93 6.96 -3.02
CA ILE A 182 -3.07 7.25 -4.45
C ILE A 182 -2.01 6.43 -5.17
N LYS A 183 -2.43 5.49 -6.00
CA LYS A 183 -1.54 4.54 -6.67
C LYS A 183 -1.49 4.84 -8.16
N ASP A 184 -0.44 5.54 -8.56
CA ASP A 184 -0.16 5.89 -9.96
C ASP A 184 0.81 4.87 -10.59
N MET A 185 0.27 3.75 -11.05
CA MET A 185 1.06 2.65 -11.63
C MET A 185 1.58 2.94 -13.03
N ALA A 186 1.02 3.91 -13.72
CA ALA A 186 1.37 4.23 -15.11
C ALA A 186 2.20 5.53 -15.26
N GLY A 187 2.48 6.23 -14.15
CA GLY A 187 3.19 7.51 -14.20
C GLY A 187 2.40 8.64 -14.85
N LEU A 188 1.08 8.64 -14.68
CA LEU A 188 0.16 9.62 -15.29
C LEU A 188 0.04 10.91 -14.47
N LEU A 189 0.32 10.84 -13.18
CA LEU A 189 0.16 11.97 -12.27
C LEU A 189 1.33 12.94 -12.40
N VAL A 190 1.08 14.04 -13.11
CA VAL A 190 2.09 15.09 -13.30
C VAL A 190 2.13 16.06 -12.09
N PRO A 191 3.25 16.80 -11.88
CA PRO A 191 3.51 17.55 -10.64
C PRO A 191 2.38 18.46 -10.17
N TYR A 192 1.90 19.36 -11.04
CA TYR A 192 0.84 20.31 -10.66
C TYR A 192 -0.51 19.64 -10.43
N LYS A 193 -0.79 18.53 -11.14
CA LYS A 193 -2.00 17.74 -10.88
C LYS A 193 -1.91 16.99 -9.56
N ALA A 194 -0.73 16.57 -9.15
CA ALA A 194 -0.51 16.00 -7.83
C ALA A 194 -0.79 17.03 -6.73
N GLU A 195 -0.31 18.27 -6.90
CA GLU A 195 -0.59 19.35 -5.95
C GLU A 195 -2.10 19.61 -5.81
N GLU A 196 -2.82 19.75 -6.94
CA GLU A 196 -4.28 19.94 -6.95
C GLU A 196 -5.00 18.79 -6.26
N LEU A 197 -4.67 17.56 -6.63
CA LEU A 197 -5.31 16.34 -6.12
C LEU A 197 -5.09 16.18 -4.62
N ILE A 198 -3.86 16.31 -4.14
CA ILE A 198 -3.54 16.17 -2.72
C ILE A 198 -4.29 17.23 -1.91
N LYS A 199 -4.27 18.51 -2.33
CA LYS A 199 -5.00 19.58 -1.65
C LYS A 199 -6.50 19.29 -1.59
N ALA A 200 -7.10 18.87 -2.70
CA ALA A 200 -8.51 18.54 -2.77
C ALA A 200 -8.88 17.38 -1.85
N MET A 201 -8.13 16.28 -1.89
CA MET A 201 -8.38 15.13 -1.02
C MET A 201 -8.17 15.47 0.46
N LYS A 202 -7.10 16.19 0.81
CA LYS A 202 -6.85 16.65 2.19
C LYS A 202 -7.96 17.55 2.75
N SER A 203 -8.68 18.26 1.89
CA SER A 203 -9.85 19.05 2.30
C SER A 203 -11.12 18.23 2.48
N SER A 204 -11.17 17.02 1.96
CA SER A 204 -12.38 16.16 1.94
C SER A 204 -12.36 15.02 2.95
N THR A 205 -11.22 14.65 3.50
CA THR A 205 -11.06 13.56 4.47
C THR A 205 -10.04 13.91 5.56
N LYS A 206 -10.19 13.27 6.72
CA LYS A 206 -9.22 13.34 7.82
C LYS A 206 -8.16 12.23 7.74
N LEU A 207 -8.33 11.28 6.85
CA LEU A 207 -7.41 10.16 6.72
C LEU A 207 -6.04 10.63 6.22
N PRO A 208 -4.95 10.01 6.69
CA PRO A 208 -3.64 10.19 6.07
C PRO A 208 -3.66 9.77 4.60
N ILE A 209 -2.95 10.55 3.77
CA ILE A 209 -2.82 10.30 2.33
C ILE A 209 -1.39 9.91 2.02
N GLN A 210 -1.23 8.80 1.34
CA GLN A 210 0.02 8.29 0.79
C GLN A 210 0.02 8.39 -0.73
N LEU A 211 1.16 8.69 -1.33
CA LEU A 211 1.32 8.71 -2.78
C LEU A 211 2.35 7.67 -3.20
N HIS A 212 1.95 6.81 -4.13
CA HIS A 212 2.79 5.85 -4.84
C HIS A 212 2.78 6.19 -6.33
N THR A 213 3.92 6.29 -6.96
CA THR A 213 4.02 6.45 -8.43
C THR A 213 5.18 5.65 -8.99
N HIS A 214 4.98 5.12 -10.21
CA HIS A 214 6.05 4.54 -11.01
C HIS A 214 6.76 5.64 -11.80
N TYR A 215 8.05 5.45 -12.08
CA TYR A 215 8.87 6.46 -12.75
C TYR A 215 8.77 6.42 -14.29
N THR A 216 7.72 5.83 -14.83
CA THR A 216 7.54 5.56 -16.28
C THR A 216 7.62 6.83 -17.14
N SER A 217 7.03 7.93 -16.66
CA SER A 217 7.05 9.23 -17.36
C SER A 217 8.30 10.09 -17.09
N GLY A 218 9.17 9.67 -16.16
CA GLY A 218 10.37 10.43 -15.78
C GLY A 218 10.13 11.65 -14.89
N VAL A 219 8.90 11.88 -14.40
CA VAL A 219 8.55 13.09 -13.61
C VAL A 219 8.25 12.81 -12.14
N ALA A 220 8.37 11.56 -11.69
CA ALA A 220 7.95 11.14 -10.35
C ALA A 220 8.59 11.96 -9.21
N SER A 221 9.87 12.31 -9.29
CA SER A 221 10.53 13.15 -8.28
C SER A 221 9.89 14.52 -8.13
N MET A 222 9.54 15.17 -9.25
CA MET A 222 8.85 16.46 -9.23
C MET A 222 7.40 16.31 -8.75
N THR A 223 6.74 15.21 -9.10
CA THR A 223 5.39 14.87 -8.62
C THR A 223 5.40 14.71 -7.10
N TYR A 224 6.36 13.98 -6.54
CA TYR A 224 6.51 13.84 -5.09
C TYR A 224 6.81 15.19 -4.41
N MET A 225 7.70 16.00 -4.97
CA MET A 225 7.97 17.33 -4.41
C MET A 225 6.70 18.15 -4.30
N LYS A 226 5.88 18.20 -5.36
CA LYS A 226 4.62 18.94 -5.36
C LYS A 226 3.58 18.34 -4.42
N ALA A 227 3.52 17.04 -4.29
CA ALA A 227 2.66 16.37 -3.32
C ALA A 227 3.07 16.67 -1.87
N ILE A 228 4.38 16.71 -1.57
CA ILE A 228 4.92 17.09 -0.26
C ILE A 228 4.57 18.53 0.09
N GLU A 229 4.76 19.47 -0.84
CA GLU A 229 4.35 20.87 -0.68
C GLU A 229 2.84 20.99 -0.42
N ALA A 230 2.03 20.13 -1.03
CA ALA A 230 0.57 20.08 -0.87
C ALA A 230 0.12 19.40 0.45
N GLY A 231 1.03 18.75 1.18
CA GLY A 231 0.77 18.16 2.49
C GLY A 231 0.43 16.67 2.47
N VAL A 232 0.96 15.90 1.50
CA VAL A 232 0.90 14.43 1.54
C VAL A 232 1.58 13.91 2.82
N ASP A 233 1.03 12.87 3.43
CA ASP A 233 1.55 12.37 4.71
C ASP A 233 2.68 11.35 4.52
N VAL A 234 2.60 10.53 3.46
CA VAL A 234 3.58 9.47 3.16
C VAL A 234 3.81 9.39 1.66
N ILE A 235 5.04 9.08 1.26
CA ILE A 235 5.39 8.72 -0.12
C ILE A 235 6.06 7.35 -0.18
N ASP A 236 5.96 6.68 -1.32
CA ASP A 236 6.68 5.43 -1.58
C ASP A 236 8.01 5.72 -2.32
N CYS A 237 9.04 4.90 -2.07
CA CYS A 237 10.29 4.92 -2.81
C CYS A 237 10.78 3.50 -3.14
#